data_741e4cca49cf5701abf8383c1edf8c39
#
_entry.id   741e4cca49cf5701abf8383c1edf8c39
#
_cell.length_a   1.000
_cell.length_b   1.000
_cell.length_c   1.000
_cell.angle_alpha   90.00
_cell.angle_beta   90.00
_cell.angle_gamma   90.00
#
_symmetry.space_group_name_H-M   'P 1'
#
loop_
_entity.id
_entity.type
_entity.pdbx_description
1 polymer ?
#
loop_
_entity_poly.entity_id
_entity_poly.type
_entity_poly.pdbx_seq_one_letter_code
_entity_poly.pdbx_strand_id
1 'polypeptide(L)'
;MKAREATLLEFFEENQNNQFVIPIYQRLYSWKKEQCEQLWDDIIKIGGNDKMNGHFIGSILYARVDDTHSSPLLIIDGQQRLTTITLLFIALRDRSSDEAKRKKMESYLINSDKDGDKKFRLILSESDKDTLLSLIDKDRRKPSEPSLKIMENFKLFEKWINENTDKLETIFKGLEKLMIVWIALKKEKDDPQLIFESMNSKGIELTQADLIRNYIVMETEVKKQEDFYNQ
;
A
#
# COMPACT_ATOMS: atom_id res chain seq x y z
N MET A 1 20.48 6.05 -4.12
CA MET A 1 19.26 5.52 -4.77
C MET A 1 19.53 4.13 -5.34
N LYS A 2 18.62 3.17 -5.16
CA LYS A 2 18.66 1.83 -5.77
C LYS A 2 17.26 1.51 -6.30
N ALA A 3 17.14 1.28 -7.60
CA ALA A 3 15.90 0.89 -8.26
C ALA A 3 15.96 -0.60 -8.64
N ARG A 4 14.83 -1.28 -8.53
CA ARG A 4 14.66 -2.70 -8.88
C ARG A 4 13.26 -2.95 -9.42
N GLU A 5 13.18 -3.74 -10.47
CA GLU A 5 11.94 -4.34 -10.97
C GLU A 5 11.66 -5.63 -10.20
N ALA A 6 10.41 -5.84 -9.82
CA ALA A 6 9.93 -7.06 -9.19
C ALA A 6 8.43 -7.23 -9.42
N THR A 7 7.89 -8.42 -9.18
CA THR A 7 6.45 -8.55 -9.02
C THR A 7 6.02 -7.86 -7.72
N LEU A 8 4.76 -7.45 -7.68
CA LEU A 8 4.18 -6.86 -6.47
C LEU A 8 4.29 -7.80 -5.27
N LEU A 9 4.02 -9.09 -5.47
CA LEU A 9 4.07 -10.07 -4.38
C LEU A 9 5.50 -10.32 -3.90
N GLU A 10 6.48 -10.41 -4.82
CA GLU A 10 7.91 -10.47 -4.44
C GLU A 10 8.33 -9.27 -3.60
N PHE A 11 7.86 -8.07 -3.92
CA PHE A 11 8.13 -6.88 -3.10
C PHE A 11 7.61 -7.03 -1.67
N PHE A 12 6.39 -7.57 -1.49
CA PHE A 12 5.85 -7.84 -0.16
C PHE A 12 6.62 -8.95 0.56
N GLU A 13 7.02 -10.01 -0.13
CA GLU A 13 7.76 -11.15 0.42
C GLU A 13 9.18 -10.75 0.85
N GLU A 14 9.92 -10.01 0.03
CA GLU A 14 11.26 -9.51 0.35
C GLU A 14 11.27 -8.53 1.54
N ASN A 15 10.16 -7.84 1.76
CA ASN A 15 9.98 -6.91 2.87
C ASN A 15 9.07 -7.46 3.98
N GLN A 16 8.95 -8.79 4.12
CA GLN A 16 8.02 -9.42 5.07
C GLN A 16 8.19 -8.96 6.52
N ASN A 17 9.40 -8.59 6.93
CA ASN A 17 9.69 -8.11 8.29
C ASN A 17 9.56 -6.59 8.45
N ASN A 18 9.28 -5.85 7.37
CA ASN A 18 9.16 -4.41 7.39
C ASN A 18 7.69 -3.98 7.47
N GLN A 19 7.48 -2.84 8.07
CA GLN A 19 6.22 -2.12 8.07
C GLN A 19 6.31 -1.00 7.04
N PHE A 20 5.34 -0.90 6.16
CA PHE A 20 5.16 0.23 5.26
C PHE A 20 4.40 1.33 5.99
N VAL A 21 4.97 2.51 6.07
CA VAL A 21 4.37 3.63 6.80
C VAL A 21 4.14 4.79 5.84
N ILE A 22 2.89 5.23 5.76
CA ILE A 22 2.54 6.45 5.04
C ILE A 22 2.74 7.62 5.98
N PRO A 23 3.70 8.52 5.69
CA PRO A 23 3.97 9.68 6.54
C PRO A 23 2.75 10.61 6.64
N ILE A 24 2.64 11.34 7.78
CA ILE A 24 1.51 12.24 8.04
C ILE A 24 1.40 13.42 7.06
N TYR A 25 2.47 13.77 6.40
CA TYR A 25 2.46 14.83 5.39
C TYR A 25 1.91 14.36 4.03
N GLN A 26 1.77 13.07 3.83
CA GLN A 26 1.14 12.52 2.63
C GLN A 26 -0.39 12.74 2.70
N ARG A 27 -0.99 12.95 1.52
CA ARG A 27 -2.44 13.10 1.43
C ARG A 27 -3.16 11.83 1.88
N LEU A 28 -4.36 11.98 2.39
CA LEU A 28 -5.27 10.87 2.69
C LEU A 28 -5.57 10.04 1.44
N TYR A 29 -6.06 8.83 1.65
CA TYR A 29 -6.48 7.96 0.57
C TYR A 29 -7.61 8.60 -0.23
N SER A 30 -7.41 8.72 -1.54
CA SER A 30 -8.29 9.52 -2.41
C SER A 30 -8.66 8.86 -3.74
N TRP A 31 -8.20 7.63 -4.01
CA TRP A 31 -8.62 6.92 -5.21
C TRP A 31 -10.13 6.79 -5.25
N LYS A 32 -10.68 7.01 -6.43
CA LYS A 32 -12.09 6.86 -6.73
C LYS A 32 -12.34 5.48 -7.33
N LYS A 33 -13.59 5.19 -7.60
CA LYS A 33 -14.04 3.95 -8.23
C LYS A 33 -13.29 3.66 -9.53
N GLU A 34 -13.07 4.66 -10.36
CA GLU A 34 -12.45 4.52 -11.68
C GLU A 34 -11.03 3.95 -11.60
N GLN A 35 -10.20 4.41 -10.64
CA GLN A 35 -8.86 3.88 -10.46
C GLN A 35 -8.88 2.44 -9.91
N CYS A 36 -9.84 2.15 -9.04
CA CYS A 36 -10.03 0.78 -8.53
C CYS A 36 -10.53 -0.16 -9.64
N GLU A 37 -11.45 0.29 -10.50
CA GLU A 37 -11.93 -0.47 -11.67
C GLU A 37 -10.79 -0.76 -12.64
N GLN A 38 -9.97 0.24 -12.96
CA GLN A 38 -8.83 0.03 -13.83
C GLN A 38 -7.87 -1.03 -13.28
N LEU A 39 -7.51 -0.95 -11.99
CA LEU A 39 -6.66 -1.96 -11.36
C LEU A 39 -7.31 -3.36 -11.39
N TRP A 40 -8.60 -3.45 -11.12
CA TRP A 40 -9.35 -4.70 -11.17
C TRP A 40 -9.38 -5.31 -12.58
N ASP A 41 -9.67 -4.50 -13.59
CA ASP A 41 -9.71 -4.93 -14.99
C ASP A 41 -8.33 -5.39 -15.48
N ASP A 42 -7.27 -4.69 -15.07
CA ASP A 42 -5.90 -5.09 -15.37
C ASP A 42 -5.56 -6.44 -14.74
N ILE A 43 -5.96 -6.69 -13.49
CA ILE A 43 -5.77 -7.99 -12.81
C ILE A 43 -6.51 -9.11 -13.54
N ILE A 44 -7.79 -8.91 -13.85
CA ILE A 44 -8.60 -9.92 -14.57
C ILE A 44 -8.01 -10.20 -15.94
N LYS A 45 -7.66 -9.16 -16.69
CA LYS A 45 -7.11 -9.25 -18.05
C LYS A 45 -5.80 -10.03 -18.08
N ILE A 46 -4.87 -9.71 -17.18
CA ILE A 46 -3.56 -10.39 -17.17
C ILE A 46 -3.66 -11.80 -16.59
N GLY A 47 -4.52 -12.01 -15.60
CA GLY A 47 -4.73 -13.34 -15.01
C GLY A 47 -5.41 -14.31 -15.97
N GLY A 48 -6.26 -13.81 -16.87
CA GLY A 48 -6.92 -14.60 -17.90
C GLY A 48 -6.07 -14.81 -19.18
N ASN A 49 -4.86 -14.24 -19.24
CA ASN A 49 -4.01 -14.32 -20.43
C ASN A 49 -2.65 -14.96 -20.11
N ASP A 50 -2.47 -16.24 -20.46
CA ASP A 50 -1.22 -16.97 -20.23
C ASP A 50 -0.05 -16.50 -21.11
N LYS A 51 -0.30 -15.72 -22.17
CA LYS A 51 0.75 -15.14 -23.02
C LYS A 51 1.37 -13.87 -22.43
N MET A 52 0.72 -13.26 -21.46
CA MET A 52 1.22 -12.08 -20.77
C MET A 52 1.98 -12.50 -19.52
N ASN A 53 3.26 -12.12 -19.42
CA ASN A 53 4.13 -12.48 -18.29
C ASN A 53 4.13 -11.44 -17.18
N GLY A 54 3.69 -10.22 -17.44
CA GLY A 54 3.65 -9.14 -16.45
C GLY A 54 2.82 -7.94 -16.90
N HIS A 55 2.31 -7.19 -15.93
CA HIS A 55 1.63 -5.91 -16.15
C HIS A 55 2.16 -4.87 -15.18
N PHE A 56 2.76 -3.82 -15.71
CA PHE A 56 3.35 -2.76 -14.91
C PHE A 56 2.28 -1.82 -14.35
N ILE A 57 2.22 -1.72 -13.03
CA ILE A 57 1.24 -0.89 -12.32
C ILE A 57 1.84 0.39 -11.71
N GLY A 58 3.12 0.65 -11.94
CA GLY A 58 3.82 1.86 -11.51
C GLY A 58 4.94 1.62 -10.51
N SER A 59 5.45 2.70 -9.92
CA SER A 59 6.58 2.67 -8.99
C SER A 59 6.11 2.76 -7.53
N ILE A 60 6.97 2.28 -6.62
CA ILE A 60 6.91 2.51 -5.18
C ILE A 60 8.23 3.12 -4.76
N LEU A 61 8.20 4.33 -4.23
CA LEU A 61 9.36 5.04 -3.73
C LEU A 61 9.34 5.06 -2.20
N TYR A 62 10.42 4.64 -1.56
CA TYR A 62 10.49 4.64 -0.11
C TYR A 62 11.87 5.00 0.42
N ALA A 63 11.91 5.46 1.66
CA ALA A 63 13.12 5.61 2.46
C ALA A 63 13.04 4.73 3.71
N ARG A 64 14.19 4.25 4.22
CA ARG A 64 14.25 3.60 5.53
C ARG A 64 14.41 4.65 6.62
N VAL A 65 13.78 4.42 7.77
CA VAL A 65 13.96 5.28 8.95
C VAL A 65 15.41 5.18 9.45
N ASP A 66 15.94 3.96 9.49
CA ASP A 66 17.33 3.63 9.87
C ASP A 66 17.88 2.49 9.00
N ASP A 67 19.15 2.15 9.17
CA ASP A 67 19.84 1.13 8.37
C ASP A 67 19.58 -0.31 8.85
N THR A 68 18.66 -0.54 9.78
CA THR A 68 18.33 -1.88 10.25
C THR A 68 17.42 -2.62 9.25
N HIS A 69 17.52 -3.95 9.20
CA HIS A 69 16.72 -4.76 8.29
C HIS A 69 15.21 -4.73 8.61
N SER A 70 14.84 -4.47 9.88
CA SER A 70 13.45 -4.39 10.34
C SER A 70 12.92 -2.96 10.44
N SER A 71 13.69 -1.98 9.96
CA SER A 71 13.31 -0.57 9.95
C SER A 71 12.02 -0.35 9.14
N PRO A 72 11.10 0.49 9.63
CA PRO A 72 9.96 0.91 8.83
C PRO A 72 10.38 1.53 7.51
N LEU A 73 9.60 1.25 6.46
CA LEU A 73 9.75 1.80 5.13
C LEU A 73 8.77 2.97 4.97
N LEU A 74 9.28 4.19 5.01
CA LEU A 74 8.48 5.39 4.78
C LEU A 74 8.16 5.50 3.29
N ILE A 75 6.90 5.39 2.93
CA ILE A 75 6.43 5.45 1.54
C ILE A 75 6.35 6.90 1.11
N ILE A 76 7.15 7.26 0.12
CA ILE A 76 7.23 8.62 -0.44
C ILE A 76 6.33 8.74 -1.66
N ASP A 77 6.25 7.69 -2.48
CA ASP A 77 5.31 7.58 -3.60
C ASP A 77 4.75 6.16 -3.72
N GLY A 78 3.57 6.03 -4.33
CA GLY A 78 2.86 4.76 -4.49
C GLY A 78 1.86 4.45 -3.36
N GLN A 79 1.65 5.36 -2.40
CA GLN A 79 0.75 5.17 -1.25
C GLN A 79 -0.68 4.77 -1.64
N GLN A 80 -1.27 5.45 -2.64
CA GLN A 80 -2.64 5.16 -3.07
C GLN A 80 -2.76 3.73 -3.59
N ARG A 81 -1.78 3.31 -4.38
CA ARG A 81 -1.69 1.95 -4.94
C ARG A 81 -1.52 0.90 -3.85
N LEU A 82 -0.58 1.10 -2.92
CA LEU A 82 -0.38 0.18 -1.79
C LEU A 82 -1.65 0.05 -0.93
N THR A 83 -2.31 1.16 -0.63
CA THR A 83 -3.57 1.16 0.11
C THR A 83 -4.64 0.36 -0.63
N THR A 84 -4.84 0.63 -1.92
CA THR A 84 -5.85 -0.08 -2.74
C THR A 84 -5.58 -1.57 -2.82
N ILE A 85 -4.32 -1.97 -3.02
CA ILE A 85 -3.91 -3.38 -3.05
C ILE A 85 -4.14 -4.04 -1.68
N THR A 86 -3.87 -3.34 -0.59
CA THR A 86 -4.16 -3.83 0.77
C THR A 86 -5.65 -4.06 0.96
N LEU A 87 -6.52 -3.16 0.49
CA LEU A 87 -7.98 -3.37 0.53
C LEU A 87 -8.40 -4.60 -0.28
N LEU A 88 -7.80 -4.81 -1.45
CA LEU A 88 -8.06 -6.01 -2.25
C LEU A 88 -7.59 -7.30 -1.54
N PHE A 89 -6.41 -7.28 -0.88
CA PHE A 89 -5.93 -8.43 -0.10
C PHE A 89 -6.87 -8.77 1.05
N ILE A 90 -7.40 -7.76 1.78
CA ILE A 90 -8.39 -7.97 2.85
C ILE A 90 -9.64 -8.63 2.27
N ALA A 91 -10.18 -8.12 1.17
CA ALA A 91 -11.38 -8.65 0.55
C ALA A 91 -11.17 -10.09 0.03
N LEU A 92 -10.03 -10.42 -0.57
CA LEU A 92 -9.68 -11.77 -1.02
C LEU A 92 -9.49 -12.73 0.15
N ARG A 93 -8.80 -12.32 1.22
CA ARG A 93 -8.68 -13.10 2.45
C ARG A 93 -10.04 -13.49 3.01
N ASP A 94 -10.92 -12.50 3.12
CA ASP A 94 -12.23 -12.65 3.75
C ASP A 94 -13.20 -13.51 2.93
N ARG A 95 -13.02 -13.59 1.62
CA ARG A 95 -13.88 -14.32 0.68
C ARG A 95 -13.32 -15.64 0.20
N SER A 96 -12.01 -15.88 0.36
CA SER A 96 -11.41 -17.15 -0.06
C SER A 96 -11.84 -18.29 0.85
N SER A 97 -12.37 -19.38 0.24
CA SER A 97 -12.62 -20.65 0.90
C SER A 97 -11.34 -21.51 0.99
N ASP A 98 -10.32 -21.22 0.17
CA ASP A 98 -9.03 -21.87 0.15
C ASP A 98 -8.17 -21.33 1.29
N GLU A 99 -7.84 -22.20 2.26
CA GLU A 99 -7.09 -21.81 3.45
C GLU A 99 -5.65 -21.39 3.13
N ALA A 100 -5.00 -21.99 2.13
CA ALA A 100 -3.65 -21.63 1.74
C ALA A 100 -3.62 -20.21 1.14
N LYS A 101 -4.57 -19.91 0.25
CA LYS A 101 -4.73 -18.58 -0.32
C LYS A 101 -5.09 -17.54 0.75
N ARG A 102 -5.96 -17.89 1.67
CA ARG A 102 -6.31 -17.02 2.80
C ARG A 102 -5.10 -16.69 3.66
N LYS A 103 -4.30 -17.69 4.05
CA LYS A 103 -3.05 -17.51 4.82
C LYS A 103 -2.02 -16.67 4.05
N LYS A 104 -1.92 -16.89 2.73
CA LYS A 104 -1.03 -16.09 1.88
C LYS A 104 -1.46 -14.62 1.88
N MET A 105 -2.74 -14.31 1.70
CA MET A 105 -3.22 -12.92 1.79
C MET A 105 -3.01 -12.33 3.18
N GLU A 106 -3.25 -13.09 4.25
CA GLU A 106 -3.00 -12.66 5.62
C GLU A 106 -1.54 -12.27 5.86
N SER A 107 -0.57 -13.01 5.32
CA SER A 107 0.87 -12.70 5.44
C SER A 107 1.28 -11.39 4.78
N TYR A 108 0.49 -10.87 3.82
CA TYR A 108 0.69 -9.56 3.22
C TYR A 108 0.04 -8.43 4.03
N LEU A 109 -0.81 -8.76 5.00
CA LEU A 109 -1.52 -7.81 5.86
C LEU A 109 -0.91 -7.70 7.26
N ILE A 110 -0.49 -8.83 7.80
CA ILE A 110 -0.03 -8.96 9.19
C ILE A 110 1.33 -9.67 9.23
N ASN A 111 2.21 -9.17 10.10
CA ASN A 111 3.42 -9.84 10.53
C ASN A 111 3.13 -10.51 11.88
N SER A 112 3.03 -11.84 11.88
CA SER A 112 2.67 -12.64 13.06
C SER A 112 3.69 -12.57 14.19
N ASP A 113 4.93 -12.17 13.88
CA ASP A 113 6.03 -12.11 14.85
C ASP A 113 6.08 -10.78 15.62
N LYS A 114 5.10 -9.88 15.37
CA LYS A 114 5.04 -8.54 16.00
C LYS A 114 3.71 -8.32 16.70
N ASP A 115 3.74 -7.51 17.76
CA ASP A 115 2.58 -7.14 18.58
C ASP A 115 2.12 -5.71 18.32
N GLY A 116 0.91 -5.40 18.81
CA GLY A 116 0.30 -4.08 18.72
C GLY A 116 0.15 -3.61 17.27
N ASP A 117 0.33 -2.32 17.03
CA ASP A 117 0.24 -1.75 15.67
C ASP A 117 1.42 -2.17 14.78
N LYS A 118 2.53 -2.64 15.37
CA LYS A 118 3.70 -3.12 14.61
C LYS A 118 3.42 -4.40 13.83
N LYS A 119 2.38 -5.14 14.18
CA LYS A 119 1.96 -6.35 13.44
C LYS A 119 1.42 -6.02 12.04
N PHE A 120 0.82 -4.84 11.84
CA PHE A 120 0.22 -4.49 10.54
C PHE A 120 1.30 -4.08 9.52
N ARG A 121 1.19 -4.62 8.32
CA ARG A 121 2.17 -4.40 7.25
C ARG A 121 2.07 -3.00 6.64
N LEU A 122 0.89 -2.38 6.63
CA LEU A 122 0.67 -1.02 6.16
C LEU A 122 0.04 -0.17 7.26
N ILE A 123 0.68 0.95 7.56
CA ILE A 123 0.16 1.98 8.45
C ILE A 123 -0.11 3.24 7.63
N LEU A 124 -1.33 3.70 7.68
CA LEU A 124 -1.78 4.96 7.08
C LEU A 124 -1.72 6.09 8.11
N SER A 125 -1.95 7.31 7.67
CA SER A 125 -2.03 8.48 8.55
C SER A 125 -3.48 8.79 8.96
N GLU A 126 -3.64 9.50 10.05
CA GLU A 126 -4.90 10.08 10.55
C GLU A 126 -6.10 9.09 10.54
N SER A 127 -7.26 9.54 10.09
CA SER A 127 -8.51 8.75 10.06
C SER A 127 -8.44 7.49 9.18
N ASP A 128 -7.56 7.48 8.17
CA ASP A 128 -7.38 6.33 7.30
C ASP A 128 -6.76 5.15 8.06
N LYS A 129 -5.86 5.41 9.03
CA LYS A 129 -5.19 4.40 9.84
C LYS A 129 -6.20 3.49 10.54
N ASP A 130 -7.01 4.05 11.42
CA ASP A 130 -7.92 3.26 12.26
C ASP A 130 -8.98 2.54 11.41
N THR A 131 -9.40 3.15 10.31
CA THR A 131 -10.32 2.50 9.38
C THR A 131 -9.67 1.27 8.75
N LEU A 132 -8.46 1.40 8.19
CA LEU A 132 -7.76 0.26 7.57
C LEU A 132 -7.49 -0.85 8.60
N LEU A 133 -6.97 -0.49 9.78
CA LEU A 133 -6.63 -1.46 10.81
C LEU A 133 -7.86 -2.22 11.31
N SER A 134 -9.04 -1.58 11.39
CA SER A 134 -10.29 -2.24 11.75
C SER A 134 -10.84 -3.19 10.67
N LEU A 135 -10.45 -2.99 9.41
CA LEU A 135 -10.75 -3.93 8.32
C LEU A 135 -9.81 -5.14 8.33
N ILE A 136 -8.53 -4.93 8.68
CA ILE A 136 -7.56 -6.02 8.76
C ILE A 136 -7.85 -6.90 9.98
N ASP A 137 -8.03 -6.29 11.15
CA ASP A 137 -8.28 -6.95 12.43
C ASP A 137 -9.72 -6.70 12.87
N LYS A 138 -10.57 -7.73 12.73
CA LYS A 138 -12.01 -7.64 13.02
C LYS A 138 -12.32 -7.50 14.52
N ASP A 139 -11.37 -7.86 15.40
CA ASP A 139 -11.50 -7.70 16.84
C ASP A 139 -11.22 -6.26 17.28
N ARG A 140 -10.60 -5.46 16.39
CA ARG A 140 -10.34 -4.05 16.65
C ARG A 140 -11.63 -3.23 16.58
N ARG A 141 -11.81 -2.33 17.55
CA ARG A 141 -12.94 -1.40 17.56
C ARG A 141 -12.95 -0.55 16.27
N LYS A 142 -14.08 -0.51 15.61
CA LYS A 142 -14.28 0.39 14.45
C LYS A 142 -14.22 1.84 14.90
N PRO A 143 -13.56 2.72 14.13
CA PRO A 143 -13.54 4.15 14.44
C PRO A 143 -14.97 4.73 14.38
N SER A 144 -15.24 5.77 15.20
CA SER A 144 -16.52 6.49 15.19
C SER A 144 -16.77 7.20 13.85
N GLU A 145 -15.69 7.68 13.25
CA GLU A 145 -15.70 8.37 11.95
C GLU A 145 -14.76 7.65 10.97
N PRO A 146 -15.24 6.60 10.29
CA PRO A 146 -14.40 5.87 9.36
C PRO A 146 -14.14 6.67 8.08
N SER A 147 -12.96 6.49 7.50
CA SER A 147 -12.62 7.03 6.17
C SER A 147 -13.60 6.53 5.11
N LEU A 148 -14.39 7.45 4.55
CA LEU A 148 -15.41 7.11 3.56
C LEU A 148 -14.79 6.47 2.32
N LYS A 149 -13.65 6.98 1.84
CA LYS A 149 -12.98 6.46 0.64
C LYS A 149 -12.45 5.04 0.82
N ILE A 150 -11.87 4.73 1.96
CA ILE A 150 -11.43 3.37 2.29
C ILE A 150 -12.63 2.42 2.31
N MET A 151 -13.71 2.82 2.98
CA MET A 151 -14.92 1.99 3.11
C MET A 151 -15.64 1.79 1.76
N GLU A 152 -15.75 2.85 0.94
CA GLU A 152 -16.34 2.76 -0.40
C GLU A 152 -15.58 1.77 -1.27
N ASN A 153 -14.24 1.93 -1.36
CA ASN A 153 -13.43 1.10 -2.24
C ASN A 153 -13.27 -0.34 -1.73
N PHE A 154 -13.23 -0.54 -0.41
CA PHE A 154 -13.27 -1.89 0.16
C PHE A 154 -14.56 -2.63 -0.23
N LYS A 155 -15.72 -1.97 -0.11
CA LYS A 155 -17.02 -2.54 -0.53
C LYS A 155 -17.08 -2.83 -2.03
N LEU A 156 -16.42 -2.02 -2.88
CA LEU A 156 -16.32 -2.33 -4.30
C LEU A 156 -15.59 -3.64 -4.55
N PHE A 157 -14.44 -3.87 -3.91
CA PHE A 157 -13.71 -5.13 -4.04
C PHE A 157 -14.49 -6.31 -3.48
N GLU A 158 -15.14 -6.17 -2.33
CA GLU A 158 -16.02 -7.23 -1.81
C GLU A 158 -17.12 -7.60 -2.82
N LYS A 159 -17.77 -6.58 -3.42
CA LYS A 159 -18.80 -6.77 -4.43
C LYS A 159 -18.24 -7.50 -5.66
N TRP A 160 -17.15 -7.01 -6.23
CA TRP A 160 -16.57 -7.59 -7.46
C TRP A 160 -16.08 -9.02 -7.25
N ILE A 161 -15.49 -9.34 -6.09
CA ILE A 161 -15.10 -10.70 -5.75
C ILE A 161 -16.32 -11.61 -5.64
N ASN A 162 -17.42 -11.14 -4.98
CA ASN A 162 -18.65 -11.92 -4.85
C ASN A 162 -19.32 -12.18 -6.21
N GLU A 163 -19.26 -11.21 -7.13
CA GLU A 163 -19.82 -11.34 -8.49
C GLU A 163 -18.94 -12.19 -9.42
N ASN A 164 -17.68 -12.48 -9.04
CA ASN A 164 -16.71 -13.21 -9.83
C ASN A 164 -16.07 -14.38 -9.03
N THR A 165 -16.85 -15.08 -8.23
CA THR A 165 -16.34 -16.21 -7.42
C THR A 165 -15.79 -17.36 -8.27
N ASP A 166 -16.30 -17.53 -9.48
CA ASP A 166 -15.80 -18.45 -10.50
C ASP A 166 -14.43 -18.06 -11.08
N LYS A 167 -14.02 -16.78 -10.92
CA LYS A 167 -12.75 -16.24 -11.44
C LYS A 167 -11.68 -16.03 -10.37
N LEU A 168 -11.86 -16.54 -9.15
CA LEU A 168 -10.87 -16.36 -8.07
C LEU A 168 -9.47 -16.79 -8.50
N GLU A 169 -9.36 -17.91 -9.22
CA GLU A 169 -8.06 -18.38 -9.73
C GLU A 169 -7.43 -17.38 -10.70
N THR A 170 -8.23 -16.80 -11.59
CA THR A 170 -7.79 -15.73 -12.50
C THR A 170 -7.31 -14.51 -11.75
N ILE A 171 -8.02 -14.10 -10.68
CA ILE A 171 -7.63 -12.96 -9.85
C ILE A 171 -6.27 -13.22 -9.19
N PHE A 172 -6.06 -14.40 -8.59
CA PHE A 172 -4.78 -14.74 -7.97
C PHE A 172 -3.63 -14.78 -8.98
N LYS A 173 -3.83 -15.42 -10.15
CA LYS A 173 -2.85 -15.39 -11.25
C LYS A 173 -2.54 -13.97 -11.73
N GLY A 174 -3.55 -13.11 -11.78
CA GLY A 174 -3.38 -11.71 -12.14
C GLY A 174 -2.51 -10.96 -11.15
N LEU A 175 -2.75 -11.14 -9.85
CA LEU A 175 -1.95 -10.53 -8.78
C LEU A 175 -0.48 -10.97 -8.84
N GLU A 176 -0.20 -12.24 -9.15
CA GLU A 176 1.16 -12.78 -9.29
C GLU A 176 1.93 -12.15 -10.45
N LYS A 177 1.23 -11.63 -11.47
CA LYS A 177 1.80 -11.00 -12.66
C LYS A 177 1.86 -9.47 -12.59
N LEU A 178 1.37 -8.83 -11.52
CA LEU A 178 1.52 -7.38 -11.35
C LEU A 178 2.98 -7.02 -11.10
N MET A 179 3.52 -6.11 -11.92
CA MET A 179 4.90 -5.66 -11.86
C MET A 179 5.00 -4.23 -11.31
N ILE A 180 6.00 -3.99 -10.51
CA ILE A 180 6.35 -2.67 -10.00
C ILE A 180 7.83 -2.39 -10.20
N VAL A 181 8.19 -1.12 -10.19
CA VAL A 181 9.57 -0.68 -9.93
C VAL A 181 9.61 -0.07 -8.55
N TRP A 182 10.36 -0.68 -7.62
CA TRP A 182 10.55 -0.08 -6.32
C TRP A 182 11.91 0.59 -6.20
N ILE A 183 11.93 1.74 -5.54
CA ILE A 183 13.09 2.61 -5.45
C ILE A 183 13.38 2.90 -3.98
N ALA A 184 14.54 2.43 -3.50
CA ALA A 184 15.01 2.70 -2.16
C ALA A 184 15.90 3.94 -2.16
N LEU A 185 15.51 4.96 -1.40
CA LEU A 185 16.32 6.15 -1.17
C LEU A 185 17.27 5.97 0.00
N LYS A 186 18.45 6.57 -0.10
CA LYS A 186 19.43 6.67 0.99
C LYS A 186 19.37 8.07 1.61
N LYS A 187 18.98 8.14 2.88
CA LYS A 187 18.74 9.38 3.63
C LYS A 187 19.87 10.43 3.55
N GLU A 188 21.14 10.00 3.46
CA GLU A 188 22.29 10.90 3.44
C GLU A 188 22.72 11.36 2.04
N LYS A 189 22.20 10.73 0.97
CA LYS A 189 22.68 10.93 -0.41
C LYS A 189 21.61 11.37 -1.39
N ASP A 190 20.39 11.04 -1.10
CA ASP A 190 19.24 11.29 -1.98
C ASP A 190 18.34 12.32 -1.31
N ASP A 191 17.92 13.32 -2.06
CA ASP A 191 16.90 14.26 -1.63
C ASP A 191 15.51 13.69 -1.98
N PRO A 192 14.74 13.20 -0.98
CA PRO A 192 13.46 12.56 -1.25
C PRO A 192 12.48 13.51 -1.91
N GLN A 193 12.55 14.81 -1.60
CA GLN A 193 11.63 15.80 -2.13
C GLN A 193 11.89 16.08 -3.61
N LEU A 194 13.12 16.36 -4.01
CA LEU A 194 13.47 16.59 -5.41
C LEU A 194 13.14 15.38 -6.28
N ILE A 195 13.36 14.17 -5.76
CA ILE A 195 13.03 12.93 -6.47
C ILE A 195 11.52 12.77 -6.60
N PHE A 196 10.77 13.01 -5.52
CA PHE A 196 9.32 12.96 -5.51
C PHE A 196 8.69 13.97 -6.49
N GLU A 197 9.15 15.23 -6.48
CA GLU A 197 8.69 16.26 -7.40
C GLU A 197 8.97 15.88 -8.87
N SER A 198 10.16 15.34 -9.15
CA SER A 198 10.53 14.91 -10.51
C SER A 198 9.70 13.73 -11.01
N MET A 199 9.32 12.82 -10.13
CA MET A 199 8.49 11.65 -10.49
C MET A 199 7.01 12.01 -10.64
N ASN A 200 6.50 12.92 -9.81
CA ASN A 200 5.10 13.37 -9.86
C ASN A 200 4.80 14.36 -10.99
N SER A 201 5.80 14.92 -11.65
CA SER A 201 5.59 15.82 -12.79
C SER A 201 4.77 15.21 -13.95
N LYS A 202 4.53 13.90 -13.92
CA LYS A 202 3.72 13.13 -14.90
C LYS A 202 2.43 12.51 -14.32
N GLY A 203 2.12 12.73 -13.02
CA GLY A 203 0.96 12.15 -12.33
C GLY A 203 -0.17 13.15 -12.06
N ILE A 204 -1.04 12.83 -11.09
CA ILE A 204 -2.03 13.77 -10.58
C ILE A 204 -1.27 14.89 -9.86
N GLU A 205 -1.37 16.13 -10.37
CA GLU A 205 -0.68 17.28 -9.81
C GLU A 205 -0.94 17.40 -8.30
N LEU A 206 0.16 17.45 -7.53
CA LEU A 206 0.10 17.82 -6.13
C LEU A 206 -0.30 19.29 -6.05
N THR A 207 -1.13 19.62 -5.09
CA THR A 207 -1.42 21.03 -4.83
C THR A 207 -0.17 21.72 -4.26
N GLN A 208 -0.04 23.03 -4.45
CA GLN A 208 1.05 23.80 -3.83
C GLN A 208 1.08 23.62 -2.30
N ALA A 209 -0.09 23.42 -1.68
CA ALA A 209 -0.20 23.13 -0.26
C ALA A 209 0.43 21.77 0.11
N ASP A 210 0.25 20.75 -0.71
CA ASP A 210 0.88 19.44 -0.49
C ASP A 210 2.40 19.53 -0.62
N LEU A 211 2.92 20.28 -1.59
CA LEU A 211 4.35 20.50 -1.78
C LEU A 211 4.98 21.25 -0.59
N ILE A 212 4.33 22.31 -0.12
CA ILE A 212 4.80 23.10 1.04
C ILE A 212 4.74 22.25 2.33
N ARG A 213 3.66 21.50 2.53
CA ARG A 213 3.51 20.61 3.68
C ARG A 213 4.61 19.55 3.69
N ASN A 214 4.88 18.93 2.55
CA ASN A 214 5.93 17.93 2.38
C ASN A 214 7.30 18.54 2.69
N TYR A 215 7.58 19.73 2.20
CA TYR A 215 8.85 20.45 2.44
C TYR A 215 9.08 20.67 3.94
N ILE A 216 8.13 21.29 4.62
CA ILE A 216 8.25 21.64 6.04
C ILE A 216 8.46 20.41 6.93
N VAL A 217 7.74 19.32 6.65
CA VAL A 217 7.79 18.12 7.51
C VAL A 217 8.97 17.21 7.18
N MET A 218 9.43 17.16 5.91
CA MET A 218 10.63 16.41 5.54
C MET A 218 11.92 17.01 6.12
N GLU A 219 11.99 18.35 6.28
CA GLU A 219 13.10 19.02 6.96
C GLU A 219 13.07 18.86 8.48
N THR A 220 11.92 18.47 9.04
CA THR A 220 11.81 18.29 10.51
C THR A 220 12.56 17.03 10.92
N GLU A 221 13.46 17.17 11.90
CA GLU A 221 14.27 16.05 12.42
C GLU A 221 13.42 14.83 12.77
N VAL A 222 13.91 13.63 12.44
CA VAL A 222 13.23 12.34 12.60
C VAL A 222 12.70 12.11 14.03
N LYS A 223 13.37 12.64 15.06
CA LYS A 223 12.89 12.60 16.46
C LYS A 223 11.56 13.31 16.67
N LYS A 224 11.31 14.43 15.97
CA LYS A 224 10.03 15.13 16.04
C LYS A 224 8.94 14.43 15.24
N GLN A 225 9.29 13.67 14.21
CA GLN A 225 8.34 12.84 13.49
C GLN A 225 7.86 11.66 14.36
N GLU A 226 8.74 11.05 15.18
CA GLU A 226 8.36 10.01 16.14
C GLU A 226 7.41 10.53 17.22
N ASP A 227 7.59 11.76 17.70
CA ASP A 227 6.69 12.39 18.68
C ASP A 227 5.28 12.64 18.09
N PHE A 228 5.18 12.93 16.78
CA PHE A 228 3.89 13.03 16.07
C PHE A 228 3.21 11.68 15.84
N TYR A 229 3.99 10.57 15.75
CA TYR A 229 3.43 9.22 15.60
C TYR A 229 2.96 8.61 16.92
N ASN A 230 3.38 9.16 18.07
CA ASN A 230 3.06 8.65 19.40
C ASN A 230 1.97 9.46 20.11
N GLN A 231 1.44 10.52 19.50
CA GLN A 231 0.28 11.27 19.96
C GLN A 231 -0.99 10.86 19.20
#